data_aa8a077e252b17eef5d5cea896c41e77
#
_entry.id   aa8a077e252b17eef5d5cea896c41e77
#
_cell.length_a   1.000
_cell.length_b   1.000
_cell.length_c   1.000
_cell.angle_alpha   90.00
_cell.angle_beta   90.00
_cell.angle_gamma   90.00
#
_symmetry.space_group_name_H-M   'P 1'
#
loop_
_entity.id
_entity.type
_entity.pdbx_description
1 polymer ?
#
loop_
_entity_poly.entity_id
_entity_poly.type
_entity_poly.pdbx_seq_one_letter_code
_entity_poly.pdbx_strand_id
1 'polypeptide(L)' 'MKIKIFKNHDFVRLEEKVNLFIRDVKVISTQLTIIPPTEESYTQYVVLVTYEG' A
#
# COMPACT_ATOMS: atom_id res chain seq x y z
N MET A 1 -4.07 17.28 -4.07
CA MET A 1 -3.24 16.13 -3.69
C MET A 1 -4.00 15.26 -2.70
N LYS A 2 -4.03 13.98 -2.95
CA LYS A 2 -4.75 13.01 -2.12
C LYS A 2 -3.83 11.88 -1.68
N ILE A 3 -4.23 11.20 -0.63
CA ILE A 3 -3.47 10.09 -0.04
C ILE A 3 -4.36 8.86 0.03
N LYS A 4 -3.82 7.71 -0.36
CA LYS A 4 -4.49 6.42 -0.19
C LYS A 4 -3.54 5.48 0.53
N ILE A 5 -4.04 4.81 1.57
CA ILE A 5 -3.25 3.86 2.36
C ILE A 5 -3.79 2.46 2.13
N PHE A 6 -2.87 1.54 1.80
CA PHE A 6 -3.18 0.12 1.64
C PHE A 6 -2.41 -0.67 2.70
N LYS A 7 -3.04 -1.66 3.28
CA LYS A 7 -2.41 -2.51 4.29
C LYS A 7 -2.84 -3.95 4.06
N ASN A 8 -1.88 -4.87 4.06
CA ASN A 8 -2.17 -6.28 3.93
C ASN A 8 -0.98 -7.09 4.48
N HIS A 9 -1.24 -8.28 5.00
CA HIS A 9 -0.20 -9.21 5.41
C HIS A 9 0.33 -10.03 4.22
N ASP A 10 -0.37 -10.03 3.10
CA ASP A 10 0.02 -10.73 1.87
C ASP A 10 0.43 -9.68 0.84
N PHE A 11 1.73 -9.59 0.56
CA PHE A 11 2.24 -8.56 -0.33
C PHE A 11 1.79 -8.76 -1.80
N VAL A 12 1.49 -9.99 -2.21
CA VAL A 12 0.99 -10.24 -3.56
C VAL A 12 -0.38 -9.62 -3.76
N ARG A 13 -1.26 -9.79 -2.79
CA ARG A 13 -2.60 -9.18 -2.81
C ARG A 13 -2.51 -7.66 -2.68
N LEU A 14 -1.59 -7.19 -1.86
CA LEU A 14 -1.36 -5.75 -1.71
C LEU A 14 -0.92 -5.14 -3.03
N GLU A 15 0.03 -5.78 -3.70
CA GLU A 15 0.52 -5.34 -5.00
C GLU A 15 -0.60 -5.27 -6.05
N GLU A 16 -1.44 -6.30 -6.10
CA GLU A 16 -2.59 -6.30 -7.02
C GLU A 16 -3.54 -5.14 -6.77
N LYS A 17 -3.87 -4.88 -5.52
CA LYS A 17 -4.78 -3.78 -5.15
C LYS A 17 -4.17 -2.42 -5.46
N VAL A 18 -2.90 -2.24 -5.15
CA VAL A 18 -2.21 -0.98 -5.44
C VAL A 18 -2.14 -0.75 -6.95
N ASN A 19 -1.79 -1.78 -7.70
CA ASN A 19 -1.69 -1.67 -9.16
C ASN A 19 -3.03 -1.33 -9.81
N LEU A 20 -4.12 -1.92 -9.32
CA LEU A 20 -5.46 -1.57 -9.81
C LEU A 20 -5.79 -0.11 -9.52
N PHE A 21 -5.44 0.37 -8.35
CA PHE A 21 -5.73 1.75 -7.96
C PHE A 21 -4.94 2.75 -8.79
N ILE A 22 -3.62 2.54 -8.96
CA ILE A 22 -2.76 3.51 -9.63
C ILE A 22 -2.98 3.59 -11.14
N ARG A 23 -3.73 2.66 -11.73
CA ARG A 23 -4.06 2.69 -13.15
C ARG A 23 -4.92 3.89 -13.53
N ASP A 24 -5.74 4.37 -12.60
CA ASP A 24 -6.74 5.40 -12.88
C ASP A 24 -6.41 6.75 -12.26
N VAL A 25 -5.24 6.89 -11.65
CA VAL A 25 -4.84 8.11 -10.97
C VAL A 25 -3.42 8.52 -11.37
N LYS A 26 -3.12 9.79 -11.20
CA LYS A 26 -1.77 10.30 -11.41
C LYS A 26 -0.99 10.16 -10.11
N VAL A 27 -0.05 9.23 -10.05
CA VAL A 27 0.76 8.99 -8.86
C VAL A 27 1.85 10.04 -8.75
N ILE A 28 1.95 10.65 -7.57
CA ILE A 28 2.99 11.62 -7.25
C ILE A 28 4.14 10.91 -6.54
N SER A 29 3.83 10.10 -5.54
CA SER A 29 4.83 9.33 -4.81
C SER A 29 4.21 8.10 -4.15
N THR A 30 5.06 7.13 -3.86
CA THR A 30 4.67 5.93 -3.12
C THR A 30 5.70 5.64 -2.05
N GLN A 31 5.25 5.11 -0.92
CA GLN A 31 6.13 4.67 0.16
C GLN A 31 5.67 3.31 0.64
N LEU A 32 6.63 2.41 0.86
CA LEU A 32 6.36 1.11 1.43
C LEU A 32 6.93 1.06 2.84
N THR A 33 6.10 0.66 3.79
CA THR A 33 6.51 0.45 5.17
C THR A 33 6.20 -0.99 5.56
N ILE A 34 7.13 -1.64 6.23
CA ILE A 34 6.94 -3.01 6.70
C ILE A 34 6.85 -2.99 8.22
N ILE A 35 5.76 -3.53 8.75
CA ILE A 35 5.56 -3.69 10.18
C ILE A 35 6.00 -5.10 10.55
N PRO A 36 7.05 -5.25 11.41
CA PRO A 36 7.55 -6.57 11.77
C PRO A 36 6.49 -7.45 12.43
N PRO A 37 6.63 -8.77 12.32
CA PRO A 37 5.69 -9.68 12.97
C PRO A 37 5.87 -9.64 14.50
N THR A 38 4.77 -9.92 15.20
CA THR A 38 4.78 -10.06 16.65
C THR A 38 4.31 -11.47 17.01
N GLU A 39 4.27 -11.80 18.29
CA GLU A 39 3.74 -13.10 18.73
C GLU A 39 2.26 -13.27 18.38
N GLU A 40 1.55 -12.14 18.23
CA GLU A 40 0.10 -12.14 17.98
C GLU A 40 -0.29 -11.80 16.55
N SER A 41 0.66 -11.36 15.72
CA SER A 41 0.32 -10.93 14.36
C SER A 41 1.44 -11.23 13.37
N TYR A 42 1.03 -11.39 12.11
CA TYR A 42 1.95 -11.58 11.00
C TYR A 42 2.58 -10.24 10.58
N THR A 43 3.64 -10.33 9.77
CA THR A 43 4.22 -9.16 9.12
C THR A 43 3.13 -8.44 8.33
N GLN A 44 3.07 -7.12 8.47
CA GLN A 44 2.15 -6.28 7.73
C GLN A 44 2.91 -5.40 6.75
N TYR A 45 2.37 -5.25 5.56
CA TYR A 45 2.93 -4.37 4.54
C TYR A 45 1.97 -3.20 4.35
N VAL A 46 2.50 -2.00 4.39
CA VAL A 46 1.71 -0.77 4.26
C VAL A 46 2.26 0.04 3.10
N VAL A 47 1.39 0.38 2.16
CA VAL A 47 1.75 1.24 1.03
C VAL A 47 0.97 2.54 1.14
N LEU A 48 1.69 3.64 1.10
CA LEU A 48 1.12 4.98 1.07
C LEU A 48 1.28 5.53 -0.34
N VAL A 49 0.15 5.86 -0.98
CA VAL A 49 0.14 6.44 -2.32
C VAL A 49 -0.33 7.88 -2.23
N THR A 50 0.51 8.80 -2.71
CA THR A 50 0.13 10.21 -2.86
C THR A 50 -0.20 10.43 -4.33
N TYR A 51 -1.37 10.99 -4.64
CA TYR A 51 -1.85 11.07 -6.02
C TYR A 51 -2.71 12.30 -6.25
N GLU A 52 -2.92 12.60 -7.54
CA GLU A 52 -3.90 13.56 -8.04
C GLU A 52 -5.02 12.78 -8.72
N GLY A 53 -6.25 13.17 -8.41
CA GLY A 53 -7.34 12.44 -9.04
C GLY A 53 -8.69 13.07 -8.86
#